data_ccfa8531ef4609602b2171753eca0d72
#
_entry.id   ccfa8531ef4609602b2171753eca0d72
#
_cell.length_a   1.000
_cell.length_b   1.000
_cell.length_c   1.000
_cell.angle_alpha   90.00
_cell.angle_beta   90.00
_cell.angle_gamma   90.00
#
_symmetry.space_group_name_H-M   'P 1'
#
loop_
_entity.id
_entity.type
_entity.pdbx_description
1 polymer ?
#
loop_
_entity_poly.entity_id
_entity_poly.type
_entity_poly.pdbx_seq_one_letter_code
_entity_poly.pdbx_strand_id
1 'polypeptide(L)'
;MTRGLELLIAQTILQGFDAQYGRFLEVTSGAQQRFEQADWHAVQQAMKQRIHLYDHHVGLVVEQLRCITEGKSTDVDFLLRVKQQYTQLLPDYPRFEIAESFFNSVYCRLFDHRSLTPERLFIFSSQPERPFRTLPRPLAKDFFPERGWSHLLGKVLSDLPLRLPWQNKARDIGYIIASLQEALGEELLATCHLQVANELFYRNKAAWLVGKLVMPMATLPFLLPIHRSEEGELFVDTCLTTHAEASIVFGFARSYFMVYAPLPGALVEWLREILPGKTTAELYMAIGCQKHAKTESYREYLHYITRCDEQFIEAPGIRGMVMLVFTLPGFDRVFKVIKDRFAPQKDMTAAHVRACYQLVKEHDRVGRMADTQEFENFVLDKRQIAPALLALLQAEAGNKLTDLGDRIVISHLYIERRMVPLNLWLEQVNGQALRDAVEEYGNAIRQLAAANIFPGDMLFKNFGVTRHGRVVFYDYDEICYMTEVNFREIPPPRYPEDELASEPWYSVSPGDVFPEEFRHWLCADPRIGPLFEEMHADLLRADYWRALQMRIKNGHVEDVYAYRRKQRFSVRYGADSRPDKAFTPPSGKVRRSA
;
A
#
# COMPACT_ATOMS: atom_id res chain seq x y z
N MET A 1 -44.10 -19.24 4.99
CA MET A 1 -42.78 -19.96 5.05
C MET A 1 -41.63 -19.20 4.42
N THR A 2 -41.83 -18.42 3.36
CA THR A 2 -40.76 -17.66 2.67
C THR A 2 -40.08 -16.59 3.54
N ARG A 3 -40.82 -15.75 4.29
CA ARG A 3 -40.24 -14.69 5.14
C ARG A 3 -39.24 -15.19 6.19
N GLY A 4 -39.38 -16.43 6.67
CA GLY A 4 -38.44 -17.03 7.61
C GLY A 4 -37.09 -17.40 6.97
N LEU A 5 -37.08 -17.76 5.68
CA LEU A 5 -35.87 -18.16 4.96
C LEU A 5 -35.00 -16.93 4.59
N GLU A 6 -35.63 -15.86 4.10
CA GLU A 6 -34.90 -14.62 3.76
C GLU A 6 -34.22 -14.01 5.01
N LEU A 7 -34.92 -14.00 6.13
CA LEU A 7 -34.37 -13.52 7.41
C LEU A 7 -33.24 -14.45 7.90
N LEU A 8 -33.41 -15.77 7.81
CA LEU A 8 -32.36 -16.73 8.18
C LEU A 8 -31.08 -16.51 7.35
N ILE A 9 -31.22 -16.32 6.04
CA ILE A 9 -30.06 -16.04 5.16
C ILE A 9 -29.40 -14.71 5.53
N ALA A 10 -30.19 -13.65 5.72
CA ALA A 10 -29.68 -12.36 6.14
C ALA A 10 -28.92 -12.44 7.48
N GLN A 11 -29.45 -13.16 8.45
CA GLN A 11 -28.78 -13.41 9.74
C GLN A 11 -27.51 -14.24 9.57
N THR A 12 -27.52 -15.29 8.73
CA THR A 12 -26.33 -16.11 8.45
C THR A 12 -25.20 -15.26 7.85
N ILE A 13 -25.51 -14.35 6.93
CA ILE A 13 -24.51 -13.45 6.34
C ILE A 13 -23.94 -12.51 7.42
N LEU A 14 -24.80 -11.93 8.28
CA LEU A 14 -24.35 -11.02 9.33
C LEU A 14 -23.51 -11.73 10.39
N GLN A 15 -23.89 -12.94 10.80
CA GLN A 15 -23.10 -13.79 11.71
C GLN A 15 -21.75 -14.17 11.10
N GLY A 16 -21.71 -14.48 9.80
CA GLY A 16 -20.46 -14.74 9.08
C GLY A 16 -19.52 -13.53 9.07
N PHE A 17 -20.09 -12.32 8.92
CA PHE A 17 -19.33 -11.09 9.06
C PHE A 17 -18.81 -10.90 10.49
N ASP A 18 -19.64 -11.12 11.51
CA ASP A 18 -19.20 -11.01 12.92
C ASP A 18 -18.03 -11.98 13.23
N ALA A 19 -18.11 -13.21 12.75
CA ALA A 19 -17.05 -14.19 12.92
C ALA A 19 -15.75 -13.74 12.21
N GLN A 20 -15.87 -13.22 10.97
CA GLN A 20 -14.75 -12.69 10.20
C GLN A 20 -14.08 -11.51 10.92
N TYR A 21 -14.88 -10.51 11.33
CA TYR A 21 -14.35 -9.31 11.95
C TYR A 21 -13.81 -9.57 13.35
N GLY A 22 -14.46 -10.45 14.11
CA GLY A 22 -13.95 -10.93 15.41
C GLY A 22 -12.56 -11.56 15.26
N ARG A 23 -12.36 -12.45 14.29
CA ARG A 23 -11.05 -13.06 14.01
C ARG A 23 -10.02 -12.05 13.52
N PHE A 24 -10.45 -11.07 12.71
CA PHE A 24 -9.59 -9.97 12.27
C PHE A 24 -9.07 -9.15 13.47
N LEU A 25 -9.92 -8.81 14.45
CA LEU A 25 -9.52 -8.12 15.67
C LEU A 25 -8.60 -8.98 16.54
N GLU A 26 -8.86 -10.28 16.65
CA GLU A 26 -8.02 -11.22 17.41
C GLU A 26 -6.61 -11.29 16.85
N VAL A 27 -6.44 -11.47 15.54
CA VAL A 27 -5.11 -11.43 14.87
C VAL A 27 -4.42 -10.10 15.09
N THR A 28 -5.18 -9.01 15.04
CA THR A 28 -4.67 -7.65 15.24
C THR A 28 -4.19 -7.42 16.67
N SER A 29 -4.92 -7.88 17.67
CA SER A 29 -4.57 -7.68 19.10
C SER A 29 -3.23 -8.31 19.49
N GLY A 30 -2.78 -9.34 18.78
CA GLY A 30 -1.45 -9.93 18.97
C GLY A 30 -0.28 -9.08 18.43
N ALA A 31 -0.54 -7.91 17.81
CA ALA A 31 0.52 -7.12 17.18
C ALA A 31 1.55 -6.58 18.17
N GLN A 32 1.09 -6.12 19.35
CA GLN A 32 1.99 -5.66 20.42
C GLN A 32 2.95 -6.76 20.85
N GLN A 33 2.45 -7.95 21.15
CA GLN A 33 3.28 -9.05 21.60
C GLN A 33 4.35 -9.43 20.55
N ARG A 34 3.96 -9.54 19.27
CA ARG A 34 4.89 -9.82 18.18
C ARG A 34 5.99 -8.76 18.06
N PHE A 35 5.63 -7.49 18.22
CA PHE A 35 6.59 -6.38 18.25
C PHE A 35 7.57 -6.48 19.44
N GLU A 36 7.04 -6.67 20.65
CA GLU A 36 7.86 -6.77 21.87
C GLU A 36 8.81 -7.97 21.85
N GLN A 37 8.39 -9.08 21.23
CA GLN A 37 9.20 -10.29 21.06
C GLN A 37 10.15 -10.25 19.86
N ALA A 38 10.08 -9.19 19.01
CA ALA A 38 10.79 -9.11 17.73
C ALA A 38 10.50 -10.29 16.80
N ASP A 39 9.30 -10.89 16.89
CA ASP A 39 8.90 -11.98 16.01
C ASP A 39 8.40 -11.43 14.66
N TRP A 40 9.37 -11.00 13.83
CA TRP A 40 9.08 -10.36 12.55
C TRP A 40 8.47 -11.35 11.53
N HIS A 41 8.74 -12.64 11.67
CA HIS A 41 8.10 -13.67 10.85
C HIS A 41 6.62 -13.82 11.20
N ALA A 42 6.28 -13.84 12.49
CA ALA A 42 4.88 -13.85 12.92
C ALA A 42 4.14 -12.55 12.52
N VAL A 43 4.82 -11.40 12.47
CA VAL A 43 4.24 -10.15 11.91
C VAL A 43 3.85 -10.35 10.44
N GLN A 44 4.75 -10.92 9.62
CA GLN A 44 4.46 -11.18 8.20
C GLN A 44 3.34 -12.21 8.01
N GLN A 45 3.35 -13.29 8.80
CA GLN A 45 2.30 -14.31 8.77
C GLN A 45 0.94 -13.73 9.16
N ALA A 46 0.87 -12.89 10.20
CA ALA A 46 -0.36 -12.24 10.62
C ALA A 46 -0.89 -11.27 9.54
N MET A 47 0.00 -10.57 8.80
CA MET A 47 -0.39 -9.75 7.67
C MET A 47 -1.03 -10.60 6.55
N LYS A 48 -0.39 -11.69 6.14
CA LYS A 48 -0.94 -12.62 5.15
C LYS A 48 -2.26 -13.22 5.61
N GLN A 49 -2.35 -13.65 6.85
CA GLN A 49 -3.57 -14.18 7.44
C GLN A 49 -4.73 -13.17 7.34
N ARG A 50 -4.50 -11.90 7.68
CA ARG A 50 -5.54 -10.85 7.58
C ARG A 50 -6.02 -10.63 6.14
N ILE A 51 -5.12 -10.74 5.15
CA ILE A 51 -5.49 -10.60 3.73
C ILE A 51 -6.42 -11.74 3.29
N HIS A 52 -6.11 -12.97 3.66
CA HIS A 52 -6.89 -14.15 3.24
C HIS A 52 -8.15 -14.41 4.07
N LEU A 53 -8.20 -13.90 5.30
CA LEU A 53 -9.28 -14.14 6.25
C LEU A 53 -10.66 -13.78 5.72
N TYR A 54 -10.75 -12.65 5.02
CA TYR A 54 -12.01 -12.17 4.47
C TYR A 54 -12.58 -13.13 3.41
N ASP A 55 -11.77 -13.49 2.42
CA ASP A 55 -12.19 -14.37 1.32
C ASP A 55 -12.50 -15.79 1.80
N HIS A 56 -11.80 -16.26 2.84
CA HIS A 56 -12.09 -17.52 3.51
C HIS A 56 -13.49 -17.51 4.14
N HIS A 57 -13.83 -16.50 4.94
CA HIS A 57 -15.14 -16.43 5.60
C HIS A 57 -16.29 -16.20 4.61
N VAL A 58 -16.07 -15.42 3.55
CA VAL A 58 -17.04 -15.29 2.46
C VAL A 58 -17.31 -16.67 1.85
N GLY A 59 -16.27 -17.48 1.62
CA GLY A 59 -16.41 -18.87 1.13
C GLY A 59 -17.26 -19.73 2.06
N LEU A 60 -16.96 -19.73 3.35
CA LEU A 60 -17.74 -20.50 4.35
C LEU A 60 -19.22 -20.12 4.37
N VAL A 61 -19.52 -18.80 4.34
CA VAL A 61 -20.91 -18.33 4.30
C VAL A 61 -21.60 -18.79 3.01
N VAL A 62 -20.94 -18.69 1.87
CA VAL A 62 -21.50 -19.13 0.57
C VAL A 62 -21.84 -20.62 0.62
N GLU A 63 -20.96 -21.46 1.18
CA GLU A 63 -21.23 -22.91 1.32
C GLU A 63 -22.42 -23.16 2.25
N GLN A 64 -22.50 -22.48 3.39
CA GLN A 64 -23.66 -22.57 4.29
C GLN A 64 -24.97 -22.15 3.60
N LEU A 65 -24.94 -21.06 2.82
CA LEU A 65 -26.12 -20.60 2.10
C LEU A 65 -26.54 -21.58 1.01
N ARG A 66 -25.61 -22.21 0.30
CA ARG A 66 -25.91 -23.27 -0.68
C ARG A 66 -26.65 -24.44 -0.02
N CYS A 67 -26.19 -24.88 1.16
CA CYS A 67 -26.90 -25.93 1.92
C CYS A 67 -28.31 -25.49 2.38
N ILE A 68 -28.47 -24.25 2.87
CA ILE A 68 -29.78 -23.72 3.30
C ILE A 68 -30.77 -23.58 2.13
N THR A 69 -30.27 -23.29 0.94
CA THR A 69 -31.06 -23.07 -0.26
C THR A 69 -31.22 -24.33 -1.14
N GLU A 70 -30.67 -25.46 -0.73
CA GLU A 70 -30.70 -26.70 -1.48
C GLU A 70 -32.14 -27.07 -1.91
N GLY A 71 -32.35 -27.27 -3.23
CA GLY A 71 -33.64 -27.57 -3.81
C GLY A 71 -34.66 -26.41 -3.89
N LYS A 72 -34.27 -25.18 -3.54
CA LYS A 72 -35.13 -23.99 -3.63
C LYS A 72 -34.63 -23.06 -4.75
N SER A 73 -35.58 -22.51 -5.52
CA SER A 73 -35.26 -21.50 -6.53
C SER A 73 -34.78 -20.21 -5.84
N THR A 74 -33.52 -19.87 -6.02
CA THR A 74 -32.93 -18.57 -5.64
C THR A 74 -33.06 -17.64 -6.84
N ASP A 75 -34.27 -17.16 -7.09
CA ASP A 75 -34.50 -16.16 -8.12
C ASP A 75 -34.01 -14.76 -7.66
N VAL A 76 -34.02 -13.85 -8.60
CA VAL A 76 -33.57 -12.47 -8.41
C VAL A 76 -34.39 -11.74 -7.35
N ASP A 77 -35.70 -11.97 -7.33
CA ASP A 77 -36.64 -11.32 -6.41
C ASP A 77 -36.47 -11.84 -4.98
N PHE A 78 -36.14 -13.11 -4.83
CA PHE A 78 -35.80 -13.68 -3.53
C PHE A 78 -34.63 -12.95 -2.88
N LEU A 79 -33.60 -12.63 -3.63
CA LEU A 79 -32.42 -11.97 -3.11
C LEU A 79 -32.64 -10.49 -2.81
N LEU A 80 -33.49 -9.81 -3.56
CA LEU A 80 -33.93 -8.48 -3.19
C LEU A 80 -34.60 -8.50 -1.81
N ARG A 81 -35.42 -9.51 -1.52
CA ARG A 81 -36.04 -9.69 -0.20
C ARG A 81 -35.01 -10.01 0.89
N VAL A 82 -33.97 -10.83 0.58
CA VAL A 82 -32.85 -11.07 1.51
C VAL A 82 -32.12 -9.76 1.83
N LYS A 83 -31.78 -8.94 0.82
CA LYS A 83 -31.17 -7.62 1.04
C LYS A 83 -32.03 -6.71 1.90
N GLN A 84 -33.35 -6.69 1.67
CA GLN A 84 -34.30 -5.93 2.50
C GLN A 84 -34.26 -6.38 3.97
N GLN A 85 -34.28 -7.71 4.23
CA GLN A 85 -34.13 -8.24 5.58
C GLN A 85 -32.78 -7.86 6.20
N TYR A 86 -31.69 -7.98 5.42
CA TYR A 86 -30.36 -7.59 5.87
C TYR A 86 -30.30 -6.09 6.24
N THR A 87 -30.89 -5.23 5.40
CA THR A 87 -30.98 -3.78 5.68
C THR A 87 -31.72 -3.52 7.00
N GLN A 88 -32.74 -4.29 7.35
CA GLN A 88 -33.46 -4.15 8.61
C GLN A 88 -32.65 -4.55 9.85
N LEU A 89 -31.59 -5.34 9.70
CA LEU A 89 -30.68 -5.72 10.78
C LEU A 89 -29.59 -4.66 11.04
N LEU A 90 -29.35 -3.74 10.10
CA LEU A 90 -28.24 -2.79 10.16
C LEU A 90 -28.48 -1.51 10.97
N PRO A 91 -29.73 -1.00 11.21
CA PRO A 91 -29.92 0.32 11.83
C PRO A 91 -29.22 0.52 13.16
N ASP A 92 -29.08 -0.53 13.96
CA ASP A 92 -28.38 -0.51 15.25
C ASP A 92 -27.03 -1.23 15.21
N TYR A 93 -26.61 -1.67 14.06
CA TYR A 93 -25.36 -2.43 13.93
C TYR A 93 -24.14 -1.49 13.86
N PRO A 94 -23.14 -1.67 14.74
CA PRO A 94 -22.04 -0.69 14.88
C PRO A 94 -21.10 -0.58 13.70
N ARG A 95 -21.00 -1.62 12.87
CA ARG A 95 -20.09 -1.74 11.72
C ARG A 95 -20.87 -1.97 10.41
N PHE A 96 -22.02 -1.30 10.29
CA PHE A 96 -22.95 -1.49 9.18
C PHE A 96 -22.27 -1.30 7.82
N GLU A 97 -21.35 -0.32 7.70
CA GLU A 97 -20.66 0.03 6.45
C GLU A 97 -19.80 -1.13 5.91
N ILE A 98 -19.11 -1.84 6.81
CA ILE A 98 -18.29 -3.00 6.42
C ILE A 98 -19.17 -4.23 6.22
N ALA A 99 -20.22 -4.39 7.02
CA ALA A 99 -21.21 -5.47 6.88
C ALA A 99 -21.90 -5.41 5.51
N GLU A 100 -22.25 -4.21 5.01
CA GLU A 100 -22.75 -4.01 3.63
C GLU A 100 -21.77 -4.54 2.58
N SER A 101 -20.48 -4.25 2.73
CA SER A 101 -19.44 -4.74 1.83
C SER A 101 -19.26 -6.25 1.89
N PHE A 102 -19.44 -6.85 3.08
CA PHE A 102 -19.41 -8.29 3.26
C PHE A 102 -20.61 -8.96 2.56
N PHE A 103 -21.81 -8.40 2.70
CA PHE A 103 -23.00 -8.85 1.97
C PHE A 103 -22.75 -8.83 0.46
N ASN A 104 -22.20 -7.73 -0.07
CA ASN A 104 -21.88 -7.63 -1.50
C ASN A 104 -20.92 -8.74 -1.95
N SER A 105 -19.91 -9.07 -1.15
CA SER A 105 -18.94 -10.12 -1.49
C SER A 105 -19.56 -11.51 -1.48
N VAL A 106 -20.46 -11.80 -0.53
CA VAL A 106 -21.21 -13.06 -0.48
C VAL A 106 -22.15 -13.16 -1.69
N TYR A 107 -22.88 -12.07 -2.00
CA TYR A 107 -23.75 -12.01 -3.16
C TYR A 107 -22.99 -12.28 -4.47
N CYS A 108 -21.90 -11.53 -4.70
CA CYS A 108 -21.09 -11.68 -5.90
C CYS A 108 -20.58 -13.11 -6.10
N ARG A 109 -20.14 -13.77 -5.03
CA ARG A 109 -19.64 -15.15 -5.09
C ARG A 109 -20.75 -16.19 -5.28
N LEU A 110 -21.95 -15.94 -4.77
CA LEU A 110 -23.11 -16.81 -4.99
C LEU A 110 -23.55 -16.84 -6.46
N PHE A 111 -23.41 -15.71 -7.16
CA PHE A 111 -23.90 -15.51 -8.53
C PHE A 111 -22.79 -15.38 -9.58
N ASP A 112 -21.58 -15.86 -9.27
CA ASP A 112 -20.43 -15.82 -10.17
C ASP A 112 -20.24 -14.43 -10.79
N HIS A 113 -20.40 -13.38 -9.98
CA HIS A 113 -20.30 -11.97 -10.38
C HIS A 113 -21.25 -11.55 -11.52
N ARG A 114 -22.38 -12.24 -11.66
CA ARG A 114 -23.42 -11.89 -12.65
C ARG A 114 -24.50 -11.00 -12.03
N SER A 115 -25.17 -10.22 -12.88
CA SER A 115 -26.33 -9.41 -12.48
C SER A 115 -26.06 -8.40 -11.34
N LEU A 116 -24.95 -7.68 -11.43
CA LEU A 116 -24.56 -6.66 -10.46
C LEU A 116 -25.35 -5.37 -10.69
N THR A 117 -26.39 -5.11 -9.90
CA THR A 117 -27.21 -3.89 -9.98
C THR A 117 -27.32 -3.21 -8.62
N PRO A 118 -27.55 -1.88 -8.58
CA PRO A 118 -27.70 -1.13 -7.32
C PRO A 118 -28.81 -1.65 -6.41
N GLU A 119 -29.87 -2.22 -7.00
CA GLU A 119 -30.98 -2.76 -6.23
C GLU A 119 -30.55 -3.99 -5.42
N ARG A 120 -29.62 -4.78 -5.95
CA ARG A 120 -29.19 -6.06 -5.38
C ARG A 120 -28.00 -5.94 -4.46
N LEU A 121 -27.15 -4.94 -4.67
CA LEU A 121 -25.93 -4.68 -3.91
C LEU A 121 -26.04 -3.38 -3.12
N PHE A 122 -25.28 -3.28 -2.05
CA PHE A 122 -25.05 -2.01 -1.34
C PHE A 122 -23.98 -1.18 -2.07
N ILE A 123 -24.27 -0.78 -3.33
CA ILE A 123 -23.43 0.17 -4.07
C ILE A 123 -23.48 1.51 -3.35
N PHE A 124 -24.67 1.96 -2.93
CA PHE A 124 -24.83 3.08 -2.01
C PHE A 124 -25.10 2.54 -0.59
N SER A 125 -24.61 3.25 0.41
CA SER A 125 -24.88 2.89 1.79
C SER A 125 -26.37 2.98 2.12
N SER A 126 -26.85 2.05 2.93
CA SER A 126 -28.22 2.10 3.46
C SER A 126 -28.42 3.20 4.52
N GLN A 127 -27.33 3.79 5.03
CA GLN A 127 -27.33 4.80 6.08
C GLN A 127 -26.34 5.94 5.79
N PRO A 128 -26.52 6.71 4.70
CA PRO A 128 -25.53 7.66 4.20
C PRO A 128 -25.29 8.86 5.14
N GLU A 129 -26.27 9.22 5.96
CA GLU A 129 -26.20 10.41 6.83
C GLU A 129 -25.95 10.06 8.31
N ARG A 130 -25.74 8.78 8.63
CA ARG A 130 -25.61 8.38 10.02
C ARG A 130 -24.22 8.68 10.55
N PRO A 131 -24.09 9.52 11.60
CA PRO A 131 -22.82 9.66 12.31
C PRO A 131 -22.43 8.31 12.94
N PHE A 132 -21.16 7.97 12.91
CA PHE A 132 -20.67 6.79 13.63
C PHE A 132 -21.05 6.90 15.11
N ARG A 133 -21.50 5.78 15.69
CA ARG A 133 -21.92 5.76 17.10
C ARG A 133 -20.82 6.28 18.01
N THR A 134 -21.22 7.02 19.03
CA THR A 134 -20.34 7.39 20.13
C THR A 134 -19.76 6.13 20.76
N LEU A 135 -18.46 6.02 20.78
CA LEU A 135 -17.76 4.91 21.42
C LEU A 135 -17.99 4.92 22.94
N PRO A 136 -18.10 3.76 23.59
CA PRO A 136 -18.09 3.66 25.05
C PRO A 136 -16.81 4.26 25.67
N ARG A 137 -15.71 4.29 24.90
CA ARG A 137 -14.46 4.96 25.24
C ARG A 137 -14.06 5.87 24.09
N PRO A 138 -13.53 7.08 24.36
CA PRO A 138 -13.02 7.95 23.31
C PRO A 138 -11.91 7.27 22.52
N LEU A 139 -11.80 7.55 21.23
CA LEU A 139 -10.73 7.02 20.35
C LEU A 139 -9.36 7.57 20.70
N ALA A 140 -9.33 8.75 21.25
CA ALA A 140 -8.11 9.50 21.55
C ALA A 140 -8.23 10.22 22.89
N LYS A 141 -7.11 10.59 23.48
CA LYS A 141 -7.00 11.38 24.71
C LYS A 141 -6.34 12.72 24.41
N ASP A 142 -6.83 13.76 25.08
CA ASP A 142 -6.25 15.09 25.04
C ASP A 142 -5.23 15.27 26.17
N PHE A 143 -4.10 15.88 25.83
CA PHE A 143 -2.99 16.19 26.73
C PHE A 143 -2.65 17.67 26.58
N PHE A 144 -2.73 18.41 27.68
CA PHE A 144 -2.45 19.84 27.72
C PHE A 144 -1.08 20.11 28.34
N PRO A 145 -0.24 21.00 27.76
CA PRO A 145 1.13 21.25 28.25
C PRO A 145 1.20 22.19 29.45
N GLU A 146 0.31 22.02 30.44
CA GLU A 146 0.22 22.86 31.66
C GLU A 146 1.53 22.94 32.45
N ARG A 147 2.32 21.86 32.43
CA ARG A 147 3.65 21.75 33.07
C ARG A 147 4.79 21.71 32.05
N GLY A 148 4.51 22.17 30.82
CA GLY A 148 5.44 22.14 29.68
C GLY A 148 5.45 20.82 28.91
N TRP A 149 5.98 20.89 27.69
CA TRP A 149 6.01 19.78 26.74
C TRP A 149 6.80 18.56 27.21
N SER A 150 7.90 18.78 27.95
CA SER A 150 8.70 17.66 28.49
C SER A 150 7.90 16.79 29.45
N HIS A 151 7.10 17.42 30.33
CA HIS A 151 6.23 16.68 31.26
C HIS A 151 5.10 15.97 30.50
N LEU A 152 4.47 16.67 29.54
CA LEU A 152 3.40 16.12 28.71
C LEU A 152 3.86 14.86 27.95
N LEU A 153 4.97 14.97 27.20
CA LEU A 153 5.52 13.85 26.44
C LEU A 153 5.99 12.72 27.34
N GLY A 154 6.57 13.07 28.49
CA GLY A 154 6.93 12.09 29.51
C GLY A 154 5.74 11.25 29.96
N LYS A 155 4.58 11.88 30.18
CA LYS A 155 3.34 11.22 30.53
C LYS A 155 2.81 10.38 29.36
N VAL A 156 2.73 10.96 28.14
CA VAL A 156 2.26 10.26 26.94
C VAL A 156 3.06 8.96 26.71
N LEU A 157 4.40 9.05 26.73
CA LEU A 157 5.25 7.87 26.51
C LEU A 157 5.21 6.86 27.67
N SER A 158 4.88 7.31 28.90
CA SER A 158 4.71 6.40 30.05
C SER A 158 3.36 5.68 30.05
N ASP A 159 2.33 6.29 29.46
CA ASP A 159 0.98 5.73 29.38
C ASP A 159 0.85 4.69 28.23
N LEU A 160 1.87 4.52 27.41
CA LEU A 160 1.86 3.51 26.34
C LEU A 160 1.84 2.10 26.93
N PRO A 161 1.10 1.16 26.30
CA PRO A 161 0.98 -0.21 26.81
C PRO A 161 2.25 -1.06 26.58
N LEU A 162 3.35 -0.46 26.11
CA LEU A 162 4.60 -1.16 25.81
C LEU A 162 5.36 -1.54 27.09
N ARG A 163 5.83 -2.78 27.18
CA ARG A 163 6.44 -3.36 28.40
C ARG A 163 7.96 -3.32 28.39
N LEU A 164 8.58 -3.03 27.24
CA LEU A 164 10.03 -2.97 27.09
C LEU A 164 10.60 -1.69 27.71
N PRO A 165 11.83 -1.71 28.24
CA PRO A 165 12.51 -0.53 28.74
C PRO A 165 12.82 0.46 27.62
N TRP A 166 12.92 1.74 27.96
CA TRP A 166 13.38 2.79 27.05
C TRP A 166 14.91 2.89 27.07
N GLN A 167 15.53 2.97 25.90
CA GLN A 167 16.97 3.20 25.78
C GLN A 167 17.39 4.52 26.42
N ASN A 168 16.75 5.62 26.04
CA ASN A 168 16.93 6.93 26.67
C ASN A 168 15.69 7.81 26.43
N LYS A 169 14.69 7.66 27.26
CA LYS A 169 13.41 8.38 27.15
C LYS A 169 13.57 9.91 27.22
N ALA A 170 14.46 10.40 28.08
CA ALA A 170 14.68 11.84 28.24
C ALA A 170 15.32 12.45 26.98
N ARG A 171 16.27 11.78 26.38
CA ARG A 171 16.88 12.16 25.10
C ARG A 171 15.83 12.24 24.00
N ASP A 172 15.01 11.18 23.84
CA ASP A 172 14.00 11.11 22.80
C ASP A 172 12.95 12.22 22.94
N ILE A 173 12.54 12.53 24.18
CA ILE A 173 11.66 13.68 24.48
C ILE A 173 12.31 15.00 24.05
N GLY A 174 13.60 15.19 24.32
CA GLY A 174 14.35 16.37 23.87
C GLY A 174 14.34 16.53 22.36
N TYR A 175 14.55 15.44 21.61
CA TYR A 175 14.53 15.44 20.15
C TYR A 175 13.13 15.71 19.59
N ILE A 176 12.09 15.16 20.20
CA ILE A 176 10.70 15.46 19.82
C ILE A 176 10.40 16.95 20.00
N ILE A 177 10.76 17.53 21.15
CA ILE A 177 10.55 18.97 21.42
C ILE A 177 11.31 19.82 20.41
N ALA A 178 12.57 19.52 20.13
CA ALA A 178 13.37 20.24 19.13
C ALA A 178 12.73 20.19 17.75
N SER A 179 12.20 19.03 17.35
CA SER A 179 11.47 18.86 16.08
C SER A 179 10.17 19.67 16.05
N LEU A 180 9.43 19.73 17.15
CA LEU A 180 8.21 20.54 17.26
C LEU A 180 8.51 22.04 17.21
N GLN A 181 9.55 22.51 17.90
CA GLN A 181 9.99 23.89 17.87
C GLN A 181 10.43 24.33 16.48
N GLU A 182 11.15 23.47 15.76
CA GLU A 182 11.55 23.75 14.38
C GLU A 182 10.36 23.80 13.42
N ALA A 183 9.38 22.90 13.60
CA ALA A 183 8.21 22.83 12.72
C ALA A 183 7.20 23.96 12.97
N LEU A 184 7.00 24.40 14.21
CA LEU A 184 5.93 25.30 14.62
C LEU A 184 6.42 26.66 15.13
N GLY A 185 7.65 26.73 15.65
CA GLY A 185 8.10 27.84 16.48
C GLY A 185 7.52 27.81 17.90
N GLU A 186 8.14 28.55 18.81
CA GLU A 186 7.76 28.54 20.24
C GLU A 186 6.37 29.12 20.52
N GLU A 187 5.98 30.18 19.80
CA GLU A 187 4.67 30.84 19.98
C GLU A 187 3.49 29.93 19.65
N LEU A 188 3.53 29.24 18.50
CA LEU A 188 2.47 28.31 18.12
C LEU A 188 2.47 27.09 19.02
N LEU A 189 3.64 26.58 19.40
CA LEU A 189 3.75 25.42 20.29
C LEU A 189 3.15 25.70 21.68
N ALA A 190 3.21 26.93 22.16
CA ALA A 190 2.60 27.35 23.43
C ALA A 190 1.06 27.33 23.40
N THR A 191 0.44 27.44 22.22
CA THR A 191 -1.02 27.44 22.05
C THR A 191 -1.59 26.07 21.70
N CYS A 192 -0.73 25.07 21.47
CA CYS A 192 -1.14 23.72 21.08
C CYS A 192 -1.48 22.84 22.27
N HIS A 193 -2.41 21.91 22.04
CA HIS A 193 -2.48 20.70 22.85
C HIS A 193 -2.34 19.47 21.96
N LEU A 194 -2.01 18.33 22.56
CA LEU A 194 -1.79 17.08 21.87
C LEU A 194 -2.99 16.14 22.09
N GLN A 195 -3.57 15.65 20.99
CA GLN A 195 -4.54 14.56 21.05
C GLN A 195 -3.89 13.30 20.48
N VAL A 196 -3.91 12.19 21.22
CA VAL A 196 -3.26 10.92 20.85
C VAL A 196 -4.27 9.80 20.82
N ALA A 197 -4.22 8.98 19.77
CA ALA A 197 -5.02 7.76 19.69
C ALA A 197 -4.71 6.83 20.86
N ASN A 198 -5.74 6.18 21.41
CA ASN A 198 -5.59 5.24 22.52
C ASN A 198 -4.87 3.96 22.11
N GLU A 199 -4.96 3.59 20.83
CA GLU A 199 -4.37 2.38 20.28
C GLU A 199 -3.10 2.71 19.50
N LEU A 200 -2.06 1.88 19.66
CA LEU A 200 -0.87 1.93 18.82
C LEU A 200 -1.13 1.27 17.47
N PHE A 201 -0.49 1.82 16.46
CA PHE A 201 -0.54 1.31 15.09
C PHE A 201 0.74 0.54 14.81
N TYR A 202 0.64 -0.77 14.57
CA TYR A 202 1.82 -1.62 14.32
C TYR A 202 1.99 -1.88 12.83
N ARG A 203 3.21 -1.70 12.32
CA ARG A 203 3.56 -2.05 10.95
C ARG A 203 5.05 -2.33 10.83
N ASN A 204 5.40 -3.43 10.15
CA ASN A 204 6.78 -3.89 10.03
C ASN A 204 7.42 -4.05 11.43
N LYS A 205 8.55 -3.38 11.65
CA LYS A 205 9.31 -3.40 12.90
C LYS A 205 9.06 -2.18 13.79
N ALA A 206 7.95 -1.48 13.60
CA ALA A 206 7.65 -0.27 14.36
C ALA A 206 6.25 -0.30 14.99
N ALA A 207 6.17 0.22 16.20
CA ALA A 207 4.94 0.67 16.82
C ALA A 207 4.82 2.19 16.58
N TRP A 208 3.65 2.66 16.14
CA TRP A 208 3.42 4.05 15.83
C TRP A 208 2.45 4.66 16.83
N LEU A 209 2.90 5.71 17.50
CA LEU A 209 1.99 6.60 18.19
C LEU A 209 1.44 7.57 17.16
N VAL A 210 0.11 7.57 17.00
CA VAL A 210 -0.60 8.43 16.06
C VAL A 210 -1.42 9.44 16.85
N GLY A 211 -1.22 10.71 16.54
CA GLY A 211 -1.90 11.81 17.18
C GLY A 211 -2.00 13.02 16.27
N LYS A 212 -2.50 14.10 16.85
CA LYS A 212 -2.59 15.41 16.20
C LYS A 212 -2.27 16.52 17.18
N LEU A 213 -1.61 17.53 16.68
CA LEU A 213 -1.41 18.82 17.35
C LEU A 213 -2.62 19.69 17.03
N VAL A 214 -3.38 20.01 18.03
CA VAL A 214 -4.61 20.82 17.90
C VAL A 214 -4.29 22.25 18.29
N MET A 215 -4.51 23.15 17.36
CA MET A 215 -4.33 24.60 17.47
C MET A 215 -5.67 25.29 17.24
N PRO A 216 -5.85 26.57 17.65
CA PRO A 216 -7.12 27.29 17.48
C PRO A 216 -7.64 27.32 16.02
N MET A 217 -6.75 27.36 15.04
CA MET A 217 -7.11 27.53 13.61
C MET A 217 -6.63 26.39 12.69
N ALA A 218 -5.93 25.39 13.24
CA ALA A 218 -5.36 24.31 12.44
C ALA A 218 -5.17 23.03 13.26
N THR A 219 -5.08 21.92 12.56
CA THR A 219 -4.69 20.63 13.12
C THR A 219 -3.56 20.06 12.28
N LEU A 220 -2.48 19.64 12.93
CA LEU A 220 -1.34 19.00 12.27
C LEU A 220 -1.17 17.56 12.75
N PRO A 221 -0.67 16.67 11.90
CA PRO A 221 -0.28 15.34 12.32
C PRO A 221 0.78 15.35 13.42
N PHE A 222 0.75 14.33 14.26
CA PHE A 222 1.82 14.02 15.22
C PHE A 222 2.05 12.52 15.20
N LEU A 223 3.10 12.08 14.48
CA LEU A 223 3.39 10.66 14.31
C LEU A 223 4.79 10.36 14.87
N LEU A 224 4.86 9.43 15.81
CA LEU A 224 6.11 8.95 16.37
C LEU A 224 6.28 7.45 16.07
N PRO A 225 7.22 7.05 15.21
CA PRO A 225 7.62 5.65 15.08
C PRO A 225 8.50 5.27 16.28
N ILE A 226 8.07 4.24 17.00
CA ILE A 226 8.79 3.66 18.12
C ILE A 226 9.38 2.34 17.62
N HIS A 227 10.67 2.23 17.67
CA HIS A 227 11.42 1.04 17.30
C HIS A 227 11.94 0.30 18.52
N ARG A 228 12.32 -0.94 18.29
CA ARG A 228 12.98 -1.81 19.25
C ARG A 228 14.42 -2.04 18.81
N SER A 229 15.38 -1.79 19.69
CA SER A 229 16.80 -2.09 19.45
C SER A 229 17.08 -3.60 19.48
N GLU A 230 18.26 -4.03 19.04
CA GLU A 230 18.70 -5.42 19.14
C GLU A 230 18.75 -5.89 20.60
N GLU A 231 19.06 -4.97 21.54
CA GLU A 231 19.11 -5.23 22.99
C GLU A 231 17.71 -5.31 23.63
N GLY A 232 16.66 -5.02 22.89
CA GLY A 232 15.29 -5.08 23.37
C GLY A 232 14.79 -3.80 24.03
N GLU A 233 15.42 -2.66 23.77
CA GLU A 233 15.03 -1.37 24.31
C GLU A 233 14.24 -0.55 23.29
N LEU A 234 13.33 0.29 23.77
CA LEU A 234 12.53 1.18 22.94
C LEU A 234 13.23 2.51 22.66
N PHE A 235 13.07 3.04 21.47
CA PHE A 235 13.47 4.40 21.12
C PHE A 235 12.54 5.02 20.09
N VAL A 236 12.40 6.35 20.10
CA VAL A 236 11.71 7.11 19.07
C VAL A 236 12.71 7.48 17.98
N ASP A 237 12.39 7.15 16.72
CA ASP A 237 13.33 7.34 15.61
C ASP A 237 13.18 8.69 14.90
N THR A 238 11.97 9.26 14.92
CA THR A 238 11.67 10.59 14.33
C THR A 238 10.35 11.14 14.87
N CYS A 239 10.07 12.42 14.58
CA CYS A 239 8.78 13.06 14.79
C CYS A 239 8.29 13.65 13.46
N LEU A 240 7.16 13.18 12.96
CA LEU A 240 6.57 13.62 11.70
C LEU A 240 5.34 14.48 11.98
N THR A 241 5.32 15.70 11.45
CA THR A 241 4.30 16.72 11.77
C THR A 241 3.63 17.32 10.55
N THR A 242 4.03 16.93 9.34
CA THR A 242 3.44 17.45 8.11
C THR A 242 2.41 16.49 7.52
N HIS A 243 1.38 17.04 6.88
CA HIS A 243 0.38 16.23 6.15
C HIS A 243 1.00 15.39 5.03
N ALA A 244 2.07 15.85 4.40
CA ALA A 244 2.77 15.12 3.36
C ALA A 244 3.44 13.85 3.92
N GLU A 245 4.18 13.97 5.01
CA GLU A 245 4.82 12.85 5.69
C GLU A 245 3.79 11.84 6.21
N ALA A 246 2.75 12.34 6.89
CA ALA A 246 1.66 11.49 7.37
C ALA A 246 0.96 10.77 6.21
N SER A 247 0.73 11.46 5.08
CA SER A 247 0.15 10.87 3.88
C SER A 247 1.03 9.77 3.29
N ILE A 248 2.36 9.91 3.32
CA ILE A 248 3.30 8.84 2.92
C ILE A 248 3.19 7.66 3.88
N VAL A 249 3.21 7.89 5.19
CA VAL A 249 3.09 6.84 6.21
C VAL A 249 1.79 6.04 6.03
N PHE A 250 0.66 6.71 5.82
CA PHE A 250 -0.64 6.08 5.57
C PHE A 250 -0.88 5.69 4.10
N GLY A 251 0.10 5.83 3.23
CA GLY A 251 0.04 5.50 1.81
C GLY A 251 0.54 4.09 1.46
N PHE A 252 0.93 3.27 2.43
CA PHE A 252 1.34 1.89 2.22
C PHE A 252 0.11 1.00 2.03
N ALA A 253 -0.25 0.80 0.81
CA ALA A 253 -1.52 0.17 0.46
C ALA A 253 -1.60 -1.32 0.76
N ARG A 254 -0.47 -2.01 0.86
CA ARG A 254 -0.43 -3.46 1.12
C ARG A 254 0.18 -3.81 2.47
N SER A 255 0.96 -2.92 3.04
CA SER A 255 1.46 -3.03 4.41
C SER A 255 0.54 -2.25 5.35
N TYR A 256 -0.64 -2.79 5.61
CA TYR A 256 -1.64 -2.16 6.46
C TYR A 256 -1.18 -2.04 7.90
N PHE A 257 -1.66 -1.02 8.57
CA PHE A 257 -1.51 -0.97 10.02
C PHE A 257 -2.32 -2.07 10.72
N MET A 258 -1.70 -2.71 11.67
CA MET A 258 -2.39 -3.50 12.68
C MET A 258 -2.76 -2.57 13.82
N VAL A 259 -3.97 -2.04 13.79
CA VAL A 259 -4.56 -1.19 14.83
C VAL A 259 -5.86 -1.83 15.30
N TYR A 260 -6.06 -1.92 16.60
CA TYR A 260 -7.29 -2.45 17.17
C TYR A 260 -8.42 -1.44 16.99
N ALA A 261 -9.30 -1.70 16.03
CA ALA A 261 -10.37 -0.81 15.63
C ALA A 261 -11.74 -1.53 15.71
N PRO A 262 -12.35 -1.62 16.89
CA PRO A 262 -13.67 -2.25 17.04
C PRO A 262 -14.77 -1.49 16.27
N LEU A 263 -14.60 -0.18 16.06
CA LEU A 263 -15.44 0.67 15.21
C LEU A 263 -14.55 1.38 14.17
N PRO A 264 -14.25 0.74 13.04
CA PRO A 264 -13.30 1.26 12.05
C PRO A 264 -13.77 2.56 11.41
N GLY A 265 -15.07 2.75 11.18
CA GLY A 265 -15.61 4.00 10.64
C GLY A 265 -15.30 5.21 11.53
N ALA A 266 -15.46 5.07 12.84
CA ALA A 266 -15.13 6.14 13.77
C ALA A 266 -13.62 6.47 13.78
N LEU A 267 -12.76 5.45 13.65
CA LEU A 267 -11.32 5.66 13.51
C LEU A 267 -10.97 6.36 12.18
N VAL A 268 -11.61 5.98 11.09
CA VAL A 268 -11.42 6.61 9.77
C VAL A 268 -11.83 8.09 9.81
N GLU A 269 -12.96 8.43 10.43
CA GLU A 269 -13.38 9.83 10.58
C GLU A 269 -12.37 10.64 11.41
N TRP A 270 -11.86 10.09 12.50
CA TRP A 270 -10.81 10.75 13.28
C TRP A 270 -9.51 10.92 12.49
N LEU A 271 -9.11 9.92 11.69
CA LEU A 271 -7.93 9.99 10.82
C LEU A 271 -8.09 11.02 9.69
N ARG A 272 -9.31 11.30 9.21
CA ARG A 272 -9.55 12.34 8.19
C ARG A 272 -9.15 13.73 8.65
N GLU A 273 -9.27 14.03 9.94
CA GLU A 273 -8.82 15.31 10.48
C GLU A 273 -7.28 15.47 10.42
N ILE A 274 -6.56 14.35 10.53
CA ILE A 274 -5.08 14.31 10.43
C ILE A 274 -4.63 14.28 8.96
N LEU A 275 -5.43 13.66 8.09
CA LEU A 275 -5.09 13.32 6.71
C LEU A 275 -6.16 13.83 5.72
N PRO A 276 -6.40 15.16 5.67
CA PRO A 276 -7.49 15.73 4.86
C PRO A 276 -7.32 15.48 3.35
N GLY A 277 -6.10 15.19 2.91
CA GLY A 277 -5.82 14.83 1.51
C GLY A 277 -5.98 13.35 1.17
N LYS A 278 -6.37 12.49 2.14
CA LYS A 278 -6.68 11.07 1.89
C LYS A 278 -8.17 10.86 1.71
N THR A 279 -8.54 9.99 0.76
CA THR A 279 -9.94 9.59 0.61
C THR A 279 -10.35 8.62 1.69
N THR A 280 -11.66 8.48 1.91
CA THR A 280 -12.23 7.48 2.84
C THR A 280 -11.75 6.07 2.48
N ALA A 281 -11.72 5.74 1.20
CA ALA A 281 -11.21 4.47 0.69
C ALA A 281 -9.74 4.22 1.09
N GLU A 282 -8.88 5.22 0.93
CA GLU A 282 -7.46 5.11 1.29
C GLU A 282 -7.25 4.92 2.80
N LEU A 283 -8.08 5.52 3.64
CA LEU A 283 -8.00 5.37 5.09
C LEU A 283 -8.47 3.99 5.56
N TYR A 284 -9.59 3.48 5.02
CA TYR A 284 -10.00 2.09 5.27
C TYR A 284 -8.94 1.09 4.78
N MET A 285 -8.29 1.37 3.64
CA MET A 285 -7.18 0.56 3.15
C MET A 285 -6.03 0.54 4.15
N ALA A 286 -5.62 1.70 4.67
CA ALA A 286 -4.49 1.84 5.59
C ALA A 286 -4.66 1.06 6.91
N ILE A 287 -5.89 0.83 7.36
CA ILE A 287 -6.21 0.05 8.57
C ILE A 287 -6.57 -1.41 8.29
N GLY A 288 -6.48 -1.85 7.02
CA GLY A 288 -6.67 -3.25 6.60
C GLY A 288 -8.09 -3.65 6.22
N CYS A 289 -9.03 -2.70 6.11
CA CYS A 289 -10.41 -2.94 5.66
C CYS A 289 -10.49 -2.89 4.11
N GLN A 290 -9.65 -3.67 3.43
CA GLN A 290 -9.40 -3.57 1.97
C GLN A 290 -10.65 -3.78 1.09
N LYS A 291 -11.56 -4.68 1.46
CA LYS A 291 -12.77 -4.95 0.67
C LYS A 291 -13.78 -3.81 0.79
N HIS A 292 -13.90 -3.21 1.96
CA HIS A 292 -14.71 -2.01 2.15
C HIS A 292 -14.05 -0.80 1.45
N ALA A 293 -12.74 -0.65 1.54
CA ALA A 293 -12.00 0.36 0.78
C ALA A 293 -12.27 0.28 -0.72
N LYS A 294 -12.34 -0.93 -1.30
CA LYS A 294 -12.73 -1.14 -2.70
C LYS A 294 -14.16 -0.67 -2.98
N THR A 295 -15.11 -0.92 -2.07
CA THR A 295 -16.48 -0.42 -2.17
C THR A 295 -16.51 1.11 -2.17
N GLU A 296 -15.78 1.74 -1.25
CA GLU A 296 -15.66 3.21 -1.18
C GLU A 296 -15.00 3.80 -2.44
N SER A 297 -13.93 3.19 -2.97
CA SER A 297 -13.32 3.61 -4.23
C SER A 297 -14.30 3.54 -5.41
N TYR A 298 -15.17 2.53 -5.44
CA TYR A 298 -16.19 2.42 -6.47
C TYR A 298 -17.28 3.49 -6.31
N ARG A 299 -17.65 3.82 -5.06
CA ARG A 299 -18.56 4.95 -4.75
C ARG A 299 -17.96 6.29 -5.19
N GLU A 300 -16.67 6.53 -4.92
CA GLU A 300 -15.93 7.71 -5.39
C GLU A 300 -15.97 7.81 -6.93
N TYR A 301 -15.71 6.70 -7.63
CA TYR A 301 -15.81 6.63 -9.09
C TYR A 301 -17.22 6.98 -9.59
N LEU A 302 -18.26 6.35 -9.04
CA LEU A 302 -19.65 6.62 -9.44
C LEU A 302 -20.04 8.08 -9.19
N HIS A 303 -19.63 8.65 -8.06
CA HIS A 303 -19.88 10.04 -7.73
C HIS A 303 -19.21 10.99 -8.73
N TYR A 304 -17.99 10.66 -9.17
CA TYR A 304 -17.28 11.44 -10.17
C TYR A 304 -17.95 11.34 -11.53
N ILE A 305 -18.14 10.13 -12.04
CA ILE A 305 -18.60 9.88 -13.41
C ILE A 305 -20.05 10.36 -13.66
N THR A 306 -20.88 10.45 -12.63
CA THR A 306 -22.25 10.98 -12.74
C THR A 306 -22.31 12.51 -12.79
N ARG A 307 -21.20 13.20 -12.50
CA ARG A 307 -21.12 14.67 -12.41
C ARG A 307 -20.18 15.30 -13.43
N CYS A 308 -19.50 14.50 -14.22
CA CYS A 308 -18.60 14.98 -15.27
C CYS A 308 -19.07 14.53 -16.65
N ASP A 309 -18.77 15.36 -17.66
CA ASP A 309 -18.99 15.06 -19.08
C ASP A 309 -17.71 14.54 -19.76
N GLU A 310 -16.70 14.14 -18.98
CA GLU A 310 -15.44 13.64 -19.50
C GLU A 310 -15.59 12.26 -20.12
N GLN A 311 -14.74 11.99 -21.10
CA GLN A 311 -14.62 10.67 -21.69
C GLN A 311 -13.31 9.99 -21.24
N PHE A 312 -13.38 8.67 -21.09
CA PHE A 312 -12.18 7.85 -20.98
C PHE A 312 -11.33 7.99 -22.23
N ILE A 313 -10.05 8.23 -22.03
CA ILE A 313 -9.03 8.33 -23.07
C ILE A 313 -7.88 7.38 -22.75
N GLU A 314 -7.06 7.03 -23.74
CA GLU A 314 -5.80 6.35 -23.50
C GLU A 314 -4.93 7.17 -22.52
N ALA A 315 -4.34 6.52 -21.53
CA ALA A 315 -3.50 7.21 -20.55
C ALA A 315 -2.24 7.79 -21.22
N PRO A 316 -1.82 9.02 -20.86
CA PRO A 316 -0.58 9.59 -21.36
C PRO A 316 0.64 8.75 -20.98
N GLY A 317 1.63 8.67 -21.87
CA GLY A 317 2.88 7.97 -21.64
C GLY A 317 3.20 6.93 -22.71
N ILE A 318 4.18 6.07 -22.42
CA ILE A 318 4.58 4.99 -23.32
C ILE A 318 3.57 3.85 -23.24
N ARG A 319 3.05 3.40 -24.38
CA ARG A 319 2.13 2.26 -24.44
C ARG A 319 2.75 1.01 -23.86
N GLY A 320 2.04 0.38 -22.93
CA GLY A 320 2.43 -0.90 -22.36
C GLY A 320 2.40 -2.04 -23.39
N MET A 321 3.32 -2.98 -23.28
CA MET A 321 3.39 -4.17 -24.15
C MET A 321 2.36 -5.24 -23.74
N VAL A 322 1.99 -5.28 -22.45
CA VAL A 322 1.14 -6.30 -21.82
C VAL A 322 -0.23 -5.74 -21.44
N MET A 323 -0.25 -4.49 -20.99
CA MET A 323 -1.46 -3.82 -20.52
C MET A 323 -1.89 -2.68 -21.44
N LEU A 324 -3.20 -2.54 -21.64
CA LEU A 324 -3.80 -1.33 -22.16
C LEU A 324 -4.21 -0.47 -20.97
N VAL A 325 -3.77 0.80 -20.96
CA VAL A 325 -3.98 1.74 -19.84
C VAL A 325 -4.79 2.92 -20.33
N PHE A 326 -5.88 3.24 -19.61
CA PHE A 326 -6.74 4.37 -19.93
C PHE A 326 -7.16 5.10 -18.66
N THR A 327 -7.67 6.31 -18.79
CA THR A 327 -8.00 7.21 -17.67
C THR A 327 -9.11 8.18 -18.02
N LEU A 328 -9.75 8.75 -17.01
CA LEU A 328 -10.52 10.01 -17.12
C LEU A 328 -9.57 11.17 -16.80
N PRO A 329 -9.50 12.24 -17.62
CA PRO A 329 -8.53 13.31 -17.42
C PRO A 329 -8.55 13.97 -16.04
N GLY A 330 -9.72 14.27 -15.48
CA GLY A 330 -9.89 14.87 -14.16
C GLY A 330 -9.95 13.89 -12.99
N PHE A 331 -10.01 12.58 -13.24
CA PHE A 331 -10.03 11.56 -12.18
C PHE A 331 -8.63 10.99 -11.96
N ASP A 332 -8.16 10.94 -10.72
CA ASP A 332 -6.78 10.57 -10.39
C ASP A 332 -6.52 9.05 -10.36
N ARG A 333 -7.18 8.31 -11.24
CA ARG A 333 -7.03 6.86 -11.39
C ARG A 333 -6.71 6.47 -12.83
N VAL A 334 -5.97 5.40 -12.99
CA VAL A 334 -5.76 4.69 -14.25
C VAL A 334 -6.40 3.33 -14.19
N PHE A 335 -6.91 2.90 -15.33
CA PHE A 335 -7.58 1.62 -15.55
C PHE A 335 -6.69 0.78 -16.46
N LYS A 336 -6.37 -0.45 -16.06
CA LYS A 336 -5.47 -1.33 -16.77
C LYS A 336 -6.18 -2.62 -17.15
N VAL A 337 -6.15 -2.97 -18.43
CA VAL A 337 -6.71 -4.21 -18.96
C VAL A 337 -5.58 -5.03 -19.59
N ILE A 338 -5.48 -6.31 -19.23
CA ILE A 338 -4.51 -7.22 -19.84
C ILE A 338 -4.90 -7.41 -21.31
N LYS A 339 -3.99 -7.21 -22.26
CA LYS A 339 -4.22 -7.40 -23.70
C LYS A 339 -4.50 -8.86 -24.02
N ASP A 340 -5.16 -9.10 -25.12
CA ASP A 340 -5.40 -10.47 -25.64
C ASP A 340 -4.15 -11.09 -26.25
N ARG A 341 -3.27 -10.24 -26.82
CA ARG A 341 -1.98 -10.61 -27.39
C ARG A 341 -0.91 -9.65 -26.87
N PHE A 342 0.22 -10.20 -26.48
CA PHE A 342 1.37 -9.42 -26.02
C PHE A 342 2.32 -9.14 -27.20
N ALA A 343 3.21 -8.16 -27.00
CA ALA A 343 4.28 -7.90 -27.96
C ALA A 343 5.17 -9.15 -28.11
N PRO A 344 5.73 -9.42 -29.32
CA PRO A 344 6.53 -10.62 -29.58
C PRO A 344 7.74 -10.81 -28.64
N GLN A 345 8.22 -9.72 -28.04
CA GLN A 345 9.33 -9.73 -27.09
C GLN A 345 8.94 -10.24 -25.68
N LYS A 346 7.63 -10.38 -25.41
CA LYS A 346 7.10 -10.82 -24.11
C LYS A 346 6.58 -12.26 -24.20
N ASP A 347 7.43 -13.20 -23.82
CA ASP A 347 7.06 -14.63 -23.73
C ASP A 347 6.38 -14.91 -22.37
N MET A 348 5.14 -14.48 -22.22
CA MET A 348 4.37 -14.66 -21.01
C MET A 348 2.87 -14.84 -21.29
N THR A 349 2.13 -15.27 -20.27
CA THR A 349 0.68 -15.50 -20.34
C THR A 349 -0.08 -14.52 -19.45
N ALA A 350 -1.38 -14.32 -19.74
CA ALA A 350 -2.25 -13.55 -18.86
C ALA A 350 -2.35 -14.13 -17.43
N ALA A 351 -2.20 -15.45 -17.28
CA ALA A 351 -2.14 -16.11 -15.97
C ALA A 351 -0.88 -15.73 -15.20
N HIS A 352 0.27 -15.65 -15.87
CA HIS A 352 1.51 -15.19 -15.27
C HIS A 352 1.39 -13.74 -14.78
N VAL A 353 0.86 -12.84 -15.60
CA VAL A 353 0.63 -11.43 -15.20
C VAL A 353 -0.23 -11.35 -13.94
N ARG A 354 -1.34 -12.11 -13.85
CA ARG A 354 -2.17 -12.16 -12.65
C ARG A 354 -1.42 -12.68 -11.43
N ALA A 355 -0.55 -13.69 -11.62
CA ALA A 355 0.29 -14.22 -10.54
C ALA A 355 1.27 -13.16 -10.02
N CYS A 356 1.86 -12.35 -10.89
CA CYS A 356 2.69 -11.20 -10.50
C CYS A 356 1.92 -10.15 -9.68
N TYR A 357 0.69 -9.80 -10.10
CA TYR A 357 -0.17 -8.91 -9.32
C TYR A 357 -0.54 -9.50 -7.94
N GLN A 358 -0.74 -10.83 -7.87
CA GLN A 358 -1.01 -11.51 -6.59
C GLN A 358 0.24 -11.51 -5.69
N LEU A 359 1.44 -11.73 -6.25
CA LEU A 359 2.71 -11.63 -5.53
C LEU A 359 2.86 -10.25 -4.86
N VAL A 360 2.54 -9.16 -5.58
CA VAL A 360 2.55 -7.80 -5.00
C VAL A 360 1.61 -7.71 -3.80
N LYS A 361 0.37 -8.22 -3.92
CA LYS A 361 -0.63 -8.17 -2.84
C LYS A 361 -0.14 -8.83 -1.55
N GLU A 362 0.64 -9.91 -1.66
CA GLU A 362 1.07 -10.72 -0.53
C GLU A 362 2.40 -10.29 0.09
N HIS A 363 3.26 -9.63 -0.69
CA HIS A 363 4.65 -9.40 -0.28
C HIS A 363 5.06 -7.93 -0.16
N ASP A 364 4.27 -6.96 -0.65
CA ASP A 364 4.60 -5.55 -0.44
C ASP A 364 4.43 -5.16 1.02
N ARG A 365 5.54 -5.12 1.74
CA ARG A 365 5.64 -4.60 3.10
C ARG A 365 6.29 -3.22 3.19
N VAL A 366 6.68 -2.66 2.06
CA VAL A 366 7.53 -1.47 1.98
C VAL A 366 6.81 -0.25 1.43
N GLY A 367 5.62 -0.43 0.81
CA GLY A 367 4.85 0.64 0.20
C GLY A 367 5.58 1.30 -0.96
N ARG A 368 6.32 0.52 -1.74
CA ARG A 368 7.00 0.94 -2.96
C ARG A 368 6.35 0.40 -4.22
N MET A 369 5.22 -0.26 -4.09
CA MET A 369 4.40 -0.69 -5.21
C MET A 369 3.06 0.05 -5.20
N ALA A 370 2.55 0.39 -6.37
CA ALA A 370 1.27 1.06 -6.51
C ALA A 370 0.14 0.18 -5.95
N ASP A 371 -0.82 0.81 -5.25
CA ASP A 371 -2.00 0.09 -4.81
C ASP A 371 -2.88 -0.24 -6.00
N THR A 372 -3.12 -1.52 -6.20
CA THR A 372 -3.90 -2.05 -7.31
C THR A 372 -5.18 -2.68 -6.79
N GLN A 373 -6.31 -2.15 -7.21
CA GLN A 373 -7.63 -2.73 -6.95
C GLN A 373 -8.10 -3.50 -8.18
N GLU A 374 -8.44 -4.76 -7.98
CA GLU A 374 -8.90 -5.66 -9.03
C GLU A 374 -10.43 -5.66 -9.08
N PHE A 375 -11.00 -5.49 -10.27
CA PHE A 375 -12.43 -5.49 -10.53
C PHE A 375 -12.78 -6.53 -11.59
N GLU A 376 -13.89 -7.21 -11.38
CA GLU A 376 -14.50 -8.12 -12.34
C GLU A 376 -15.83 -7.55 -12.83
N ASN A 377 -16.12 -7.78 -14.12
CA ASN A 377 -17.34 -7.33 -14.77
C ASN A 377 -17.62 -5.82 -14.59
N PHE A 378 -16.61 -5.01 -14.84
CA PHE A 378 -16.70 -3.56 -14.71
C PHE A 378 -17.50 -2.96 -15.88
N VAL A 379 -18.58 -2.25 -15.57
CA VAL A 379 -19.50 -1.69 -16.56
C VAL A 379 -19.12 -0.26 -16.89
N LEU A 380 -18.99 0.05 -18.18
CA LEU A 380 -18.78 1.40 -18.71
C LEU A 380 -19.90 1.80 -19.68
N ASP A 381 -20.39 3.02 -19.59
CA ASP A 381 -21.27 3.61 -20.60
C ASP A 381 -20.43 4.01 -21.83
N LYS A 382 -20.84 3.57 -23.02
CA LYS A 382 -20.10 3.86 -24.26
C LYS A 382 -20.00 5.35 -24.57
N ARG A 383 -20.96 6.16 -24.13
CA ARG A 383 -20.93 7.62 -24.31
C ARG A 383 -19.78 8.26 -23.56
N GLN A 384 -19.32 7.62 -22.50
CA GLN A 384 -18.19 8.07 -21.66
C GLN A 384 -16.85 7.50 -22.13
N ILE A 385 -16.79 6.86 -23.29
CA ILE A 385 -15.55 6.31 -23.88
C ILE A 385 -15.29 7.05 -25.20
N ALA A 386 -14.11 7.66 -25.31
CA ALA A 386 -13.69 8.28 -26.57
C ALA A 386 -13.66 7.22 -27.69
N PRO A 387 -14.15 7.54 -28.91
CA PRO A 387 -14.22 6.57 -30.00
C PRO A 387 -12.88 5.87 -30.31
N ALA A 388 -11.77 6.62 -30.23
CA ALA A 388 -10.43 6.07 -30.42
C ALA A 388 -10.06 5.02 -29.36
N LEU A 389 -10.41 5.26 -28.09
CA LEU A 389 -10.19 4.29 -27.01
C LEU A 389 -11.07 3.07 -27.17
N LEU A 390 -12.34 3.25 -27.57
CA LEU A 390 -13.25 2.12 -27.80
C LEU A 390 -12.73 1.19 -28.90
N ALA A 391 -12.26 1.75 -30.00
CA ALA A 391 -11.64 0.99 -31.09
C ALA A 391 -10.38 0.26 -30.62
N LEU A 392 -9.55 0.90 -29.80
CA LEU A 392 -8.35 0.31 -29.24
C LEU A 392 -8.66 -0.85 -28.27
N LEU A 393 -9.66 -0.68 -27.39
CA LEU A 393 -10.12 -1.73 -26.48
C LEU A 393 -10.63 -2.95 -27.26
N GLN A 394 -11.41 -2.73 -28.33
CA GLN A 394 -11.90 -3.80 -29.18
C GLN A 394 -10.79 -4.54 -29.93
N ALA A 395 -9.76 -3.81 -30.38
CA ALA A 395 -8.65 -4.39 -31.10
C ALA A 395 -7.66 -5.17 -30.21
N GLU A 396 -7.37 -4.67 -29.01
CA GLU A 396 -6.31 -5.21 -28.17
C GLU A 396 -6.79 -6.07 -26.99
N ALA A 397 -8.08 -5.92 -26.56
CA ALA A 397 -8.67 -6.63 -25.42
C ALA A 397 -10.11 -7.12 -25.71
N GLY A 398 -10.45 -7.33 -26.98
CA GLY A 398 -11.80 -7.68 -27.43
C GLY A 398 -12.38 -8.92 -26.77
N ASN A 399 -11.57 -9.94 -26.46
CA ASN A 399 -11.99 -11.17 -25.78
C ASN A 399 -12.44 -10.94 -24.32
N LYS A 400 -12.13 -9.78 -23.74
CA LYS A 400 -12.50 -9.40 -22.38
C LYS A 400 -13.68 -8.43 -22.33
N LEU A 401 -14.23 -8.08 -23.49
CA LEU A 401 -15.33 -7.15 -23.60
C LEU A 401 -16.62 -7.90 -23.92
N THR A 402 -17.69 -7.54 -23.21
CA THR A 402 -19.06 -7.94 -23.54
C THR A 402 -19.83 -6.69 -23.91
N ASP A 403 -20.34 -6.64 -25.12
CA ASP A 403 -21.15 -5.53 -25.64
C ASP A 403 -22.61 -5.70 -25.24
N LEU A 404 -23.16 -4.71 -24.52
CA LEU A 404 -24.56 -4.66 -24.08
C LEU A 404 -25.35 -3.54 -24.76
N GLY A 405 -24.94 -3.11 -25.96
CA GLY A 405 -25.56 -2.02 -26.70
C GLY A 405 -25.05 -0.65 -26.31
N ASP A 406 -25.63 0.00 -25.33
CA ASP A 406 -25.21 1.32 -24.81
C ASP A 406 -24.04 1.23 -23.81
N ARG A 407 -23.70 0.03 -23.35
CA ARG A 407 -22.66 -0.25 -22.35
C ARG A 407 -21.71 -1.32 -22.84
N ILE A 408 -20.50 -1.30 -22.30
CA ILE A 408 -19.57 -2.42 -22.38
C ILE A 408 -19.22 -2.91 -20.98
N VAL A 409 -19.04 -4.23 -20.85
CA VAL A 409 -18.56 -4.87 -19.63
C VAL A 409 -17.14 -5.35 -19.87
N ILE A 410 -16.20 -4.92 -19.04
CA ILE A 410 -14.84 -5.43 -19.03
C ILE A 410 -14.78 -6.54 -17.99
N SER A 411 -14.52 -7.78 -18.43
CA SER A 411 -14.56 -8.97 -17.56
C SER A 411 -13.57 -8.90 -16.41
N HIS A 412 -12.44 -8.24 -16.61
CA HIS A 412 -11.40 -8.09 -15.60
C HIS A 412 -10.54 -6.85 -15.87
N LEU A 413 -10.32 -6.02 -14.86
CA LEU A 413 -9.41 -4.87 -14.92
C LEU A 413 -8.81 -4.55 -13.55
N TYR A 414 -7.70 -3.82 -13.59
CA TYR A 414 -7.06 -3.22 -12.42
C TYR A 414 -7.26 -1.71 -12.42
N ILE A 415 -7.48 -1.13 -11.24
CA ILE A 415 -7.56 0.32 -11.02
C ILE A 415 -6.45 0.70 -10.05
N GLU A 416 -5.66 1.70 -10.44
CA GLU A 416 -4.55 2.23 -9.65
C GLU A 416 -4.60 3.75 -9.58
N ARG A 417 -3.89 4.32 -8.60
CA ARG A 417 -3.73 5.77 -8.57
C ARG A 417 -2.86 6.24 -9.73
N ARG A 418 -3.29 7.31 -10.41
CA ARG A 418 -2.49 7.94 -11.46
C ARG A 418 -1.28 8.63 -10.85
N MET A 419 -0.12 8.39 -11.42
CA MET A 419 1.15 8.99 -11.05
C MET A 419 1.82 9.58 -12.29
N VAL A 420 2.77 10.48 -12.08
CA VAL A 420 3.61 10.96 -13.17
C VAL A 420 4.72 9.92 -13.41
N PRO A 421 4.85 9.33 -14.62
CA PRO A 421 5.97 8.46 -14.93
C PRO A 421 7.31 9.10 -14.61
N LEU A 422 8.22 8.36 -13.98
CA LEU A 422 9.48 8.92 -13.50
C LEU A 422 10.36 9.46 -14.64
N ASN A 423 10.36 8.80 -15.81
CA ASN A 423 11.08 9.32 -16.97
C ASN A 423 10.59 10.72 -17.36
N LEU A 424 9.28 10.97 -17.40
CA LEU A 424 8.71 12.29 -17.71
C LEU A 424 8.97 13.31 -16.59
N TRP A 425 8.98 12.85 -15.34
CA TRP A 425 9.30 13.71 -14.20
C TRP A 425 10.75 14.19 -14.24
N LEU A 426 11.70 13.30 -14.55
CA LEU A 426 13.14 13.61 -14.61
C LEU A 426 13.47 14.61 -15.73
N GLU A 427 12.69 14.66 -16.81
CA GLU A 427 12.82 15.67 -17.87
C GLU A 427 12.45 17.09 -17.39
N GLN A 428 11.54 17.20 -16.42
CA GLN A 428 10.97 18.47 -15.96
C GLN A 428 11.70 19.06 -14.76
N VAL A 429 12.50 18.28 -14.03
CA VAL A 429 13.11 18.72 -12.77
C VAL A 429 14.62 18.89 -12.89
N ASN A 430 15.16 19.81 -12.08
CA ASN A 430 16.59 20.07 -11.98
C ASN A 430 16.99 20.37 -10.51
N GLY A 431 18.28 20.48 -10.26
CA GLY A 431 18.82 20.86 -8.93
C GLY A 431 18.37 19.90 -7.83
N GLN A 432 17.85 20.46 -6.72
CA GLN A 432 17.46 19.64 -5.56
C GLN A 432 16.31 18.68 -5.85
N ALA A 433 15.35 19.08 -6.68
CA ALA A 433 14.23 18.20 -7.04
C ALA A 433 14.69 16.98 -7.86
N LEU A 434 15.67 17.15 -8.75
CA LEU A 434 16.30 16.05 -9.47
C LEU A 434 17.07 15.12 -8.50
N ARG A 435 17.85 15.70 -7.59
CA ARG A 435 18.58 14.92 -6.58
C ARG A 435 17.64 14.10 -5.70
N ASP A 436 16.54 14.71 -5.23
CA ASP A 436 15.53 14.03 -4.41
C ASP A 436 14.83 12.89 -5.20
N ALA A 437 14.57 13.07 -6.50
CA ALA A 437 13.97 12.03 -7.33
C ALA A 437 14.91 10.84 -7.57
N VAL A 438 16.20 11.08 -7.79
CA VAL A 438 17.23 10.04 -7.95
C VAL A 438 17.45 9.29 -6.62
N GLU A 439 17.51 10.01 -5.49
CA GLU A 439 17.58 9.41 -4.15
C GLU A 439 16.37 8.49 -3.89
N GLU A 440 15.16 8.96 -4.18
CA GLU A 440 13.93 8.20 -3.97
C GLU A 440 13.82 6.99 -4.90
N TYR A 441 14.31 7.09 -6.14
CA TYR A 441 14.34 5.96 -7.07
C TYR A 441 15.28 4.84 -6.58
N GLY A 442 16.51 5.15 -6.20
CA GLY A 442 17.41 4.15 -5.65
C GLY A 442 16.92 3.56 -4.33
N ASN A 443 16.29 4.39 -3.47
CA ASN A 443 15.64 3.91 -2.25
C ASN A 443 14.44 3.00 -2.55
N ALA A 444 13.69 3.23 -3.64
CA ALA A 444 12.62 2.34 -4.05
C ALA A 444 13.16 0.95 -4.40
N ILE A 445 14.23 0.89 -5.20
CA ILE A 445 14.90 -0.37 -5.58
C ILE A 445 15.39 -1.11 -4.33
N ARG A 446 16.09 -0.43 -3.40
CA ARG A 446 16.58 -1.03 -2.15
C ARG A 446 15.46 -1.61 -1.30
N GLN A 447 14.36 -0.87 -1.17
CA GLN A 447 13.23 -1.30 -0.35
C GLN A 447 12.46 -2.46 -0.97
N LEU A 448 12.31 -2.49 -2.30
CA LEU A 448 11.75 -3.65 -3.00
C LEU A 448 12.63 -4.88 -2.78
N ALA A 449 13.94 -4.76 -2.96
CA ALA A 449 14.88 -5.84 -2.71
C ALA A 449 14.84 -6.33 -1.25
N ALA A 450 14.75 -5.40 -0.27
CA ALA A 450 14.56 -5.71 1.15
C ALA A 450 13.25 -6.46 1.45
N ALA A 451 12.22 -6.29 0.60
CA ALA A 451 10.97 -7.06 0.65
C ALA A 451 11.05 -8.41 -0.11
N ASN A 452 12.23 -8.79 -0.57
CA ASN A 452 12.46 -9.96 -1.43
C ASN A 452 11.78 -9.85 -2.80
N ILE A 453 11.65 -8.64 -3.34
CA ILE A 453 11.04 -8.38 -4.66
C ILE A 453 12.09 -7.80 -5.57
N PHE A 454 12.23 -8.40 -6.77
CA PHE A 454 13.02 -7.87 -7.85
C PHE A 454 12.11 -7.40 -8.99
N PRO A 455 12.19 -6.12 -9.40
CA PRO A 455 11.29 -5.56 -10.41
C PRO A 455 11.37 -6.20 -11.80
N GLY A 456 12.47 -6.88 -12.12
CA GLY A 456 12.79 -7.36 -13.47
C GLY A 456 13.27 -6.21 -14.34
N ASP A 457 12.36 -5.40 -14.85
CA ASP A 457 12.67 -4.19 -15.62
C ASP A 457 12.67 -2.95 -14.71
N MET A 458 13.87 -2.41 -14.42
CA MET A 458 14.06 -1.24 -13.57
C MET A 458 14.14 0.08 -14.34
N LEU A 459 13.65 0.16 -15.59
CA LEU A 459 13.64 1.40 -16.36
C LEU A 459 12.77 2.46 -15.68
N PHE A 460 13.15 3.73 -15.81
CA PHE A 460 12.44 4.86 -15.21
C PHE A 460 10.94 4.91 -15.56
N LYS A 461 10.57 4.48 -16.79
CA LYS A 461 9.17 4.43 -17.25
C LYS A 461 8.26 3.51 -16.42
N ASN A 462 8.83 2.55 -15.68
CA ASN A 462 8.11 1.56 -14.88
C ASN A 462 7.89 2.02 -13.42
N PHE A 463 8.40 3.21 -13.09
CA PHE A 463 8.22 3.88 -11.81
C PHE A 463 7.38 5.15 -11.98
N GLY A 464 6.64 5.51 -10.94
CA GLY A 464 5.84 6.73 -10.89
C GLY A 464 6.18 7.58 -9.69
N VAL A 465 6.06 8.89 -9.88
CA VAL A 465 6.22 9.87 -8.80
C VAL A 465 4.86 10.24 -8.27
N THR A 466 4.66 10.03 -6.96
CA THR A 466 3.44 10.42 -6.27
C THR A 466 3.41 11.92 -6.01
N ARG A 467 2.23 12.49 -5.69
CA ARG A 467 2.06 13.91 -5.33
C ARG A 467 2.95 14.41 -4.19
N HIS A 468 3.51 13.50 -3.39
CA HIS A 468 4.41 13.81 -2.29
C HIS A 468 5.88 13.52 -2.61
N GLY A 469 6.22 13.34 -3.90
CA GLY A 469 7.59 13.10 -4.37
C GLY A 469 8.13 11.70 -4.07
N ARG A 470 7.29 10.75 -3.62
CA ARG A 470 7.71 9.38 -3.40
C ARG A 470 7.72 8.62 -4.72
N VAL A 471 8.79 7.89 -5.00
CA VAL A 471 8.90 7.02 -6.17
C VAL A 471 8.39 5.64 -5.84
N VAL A 472 7.46 5.12 -6.65
CA VAL A 472 6.85 3.79 -6.51
C VAL A 472 6.86 3.05 -7.84
N PHE A 473 6.96 1.74 -7.78
CA PHE A 473 6.93 0.84 -8.92
C PHE A 473 5.49 0.48 -9.29
N TYR A 474 5.15 0.38 -10.58
CA TYR A 474 3.78 0.10 -11.03
C TYR A 474 3.68 -0.86 -12.23
N ASP A 475 4.79 -1.39 -12.74
CA ASP A 475 4.82 -2.34 -13.85
C ASP A 475 5.20 -3.74 -13.36
N TYR A 476 4.19 -4.58 -13.12
CA TYR A 476 4.37 -5.85 -12.39
C TYR A 476 4.55 -7.07 -13.27
N ASP A 477 4.59 -6.92 -14.59
CA ASP A 477 4.59 -8.06 -15.51
C ASP A 477 5.86 -8.94 -15.44
N GLU A 478 7.00 -8.41 -14.97
CA GLU A 478 8.27 -9.13 -14.86
C GLU A 478 8.79 -9.31 -13.42
N ILE A 479 7.98 -9.00 -12.40
CA ILE A 479 8.45 -9.13 -11.02
C ILE A 479 8.68 -10.59 -10.64
N CYS A 480 9.71 -10.82 -9.82
CA CYS A 480 10.00 -12.12 -9.23
C CYS A 480 10.58 -11.97 -7.83
N TYR A 481 10.78 -13.09 -7.14
CA TYR A 481 11.52 -13.05 -5.88
C TYR A 481 12.99 -12.71 -6.14
N MET A 482 13.51 -11.72 -5.41
CA MET A 482 14.92 -11.33 -5.50
C MET A 482 15.87 -12.52 -5.18
N THR A 483 15.43 -13.44 -4.32
CA THR A 483 16.17 -14.66 -3.97
C THR A 483 16.21 -15.72 -5.06
N GLU A 484 15.42 -15.60 -6.13
CA GLU A 484 15.41 -16.50 -7.30
C GLU A 484 16.31 -16.00 -8.42
N VAL A 485 16.71 -14.73 -8.37
CA VAL A 485 17.59 -14.11 -9.37
C VAL A 485 19.04 -14.59 -9.18
N ASN A 486 19.75 -14.82 -10.28
CA ASN A 486 21.18 -15.14 -10.26
C ASN A 486 22.01 -13.88 -10.57
N PHE A 487 22.45 -13.17 -9.54
CA PHE A 487 23.29 -11.98 -9.69
C PHE A 487 24.74 -12.36 -10.00
N ARG A 488 25.21 -11.92 -11.15
CA ARG A 488 26.55 -12.22 -11.67
C ARG A 488 27.34 -10.93 -11.93
N GLU A 489 28.67 -11.04 -11.91
CA GLU A 489 29.58 -10.02 -12.39
C GLU A 489 29.90 -10.29 -13.86
N ILE A 490 30.06 -9.23 -14.63
CA ILE A 490 30.54 -9.34 -16.03
C ILE A 490 31.98 -9.84 -15.97
N PRO A 491 32.31 -10.99 -16.59
CA PRO A 491 33.68 -11.47 -16.63
C PRO A 491 34.57 -10.47 -17.41
N PRO A 492 35.85 -10.31 -17.04
CA PRO A 492 36.76 -9.48 -17.79
C PRO A 492 36.86 -9.98 -19.25
N PRO A 493 36.96 -9.07 -20.22
CA PRO A 493 37.09 -9.45 -21.63
C PRO A 493 38.34 -10.31 -21.84
N ARG A 494 38.23 -11.32 -22.69
CA ARG A 494 39.33 -12.21 -22.99
C ARG A 494 40.29 -11.57 -24.00
N TYR A 495 39.73 -10.77 -24.91
CA TYR A 495 40.42 -10.03 -25.95
C TYR A 495 39.88 -8.59 -25.99
N PRO A 496 40.69 -7.60 -26.43
CA PRO A 496 40.24 -6.21 -26.55
C PRO A 496 39.02 -6.04 -27.49
N GLU A 497 38.84 -6.93 -28.44
CA GLU A 497 37.73 -6.93 -29.41
C GLU A 497 36.40 -7.31 -28.73
N ASP A 498 36.46 -8.05 -27.64
CA ASP A 498 35.27 -8.45 -26.89
C ASP A 498 34.50 -7.21 -26.33
N GLU A 499 35.21 -6.16 -25.92
CA GLU A 499 34.60 -4.92 -25.42
C GLU A 499 33.83 -4.15 -26.52
N LEU A 500 34.15 -4.39 -27.79
CA LEU A 500 33.52 -3.75 -28.95
C LEU A 500 32.46 -4.65 -29.60
N ALA A 501 32.30 -5.87 -29.11
CA ALA A 501 31.35 -6.84 -29.66
C ALA A 501 29.91 -6.40 -29.44
N SER A 502 29.06 -6.61 -30.45
CA SER A 502 27.61 -6.35 -30.34
C SER A 502 26.85 -7.38 -29.50
N GLU A 503 27.50 -8.53 -29.25
CA GLU A 503 26.96 -9.61 -28.41
C GLU A 503 27.86 -9.83 -27.19
N PRO A 504 27.29 -10.20 -26.02
CA PRO A 504 28.08 -10.50 -24.83
C PRO A 504 29.09 -11.64 -25.09
N TRP A 505 30.36 -11.46 -24.69
CA TRP A 505 31.39 -12.50 -24.75
C TRP A 505 31.26 -13.57 -23.67
N TYR A 506 30.23 -13.46 -22.84
CA TYR A 506 29.92 -14.37 -21.73
C TYR A 506 28.54 -15.01 -21.92
N SER A 507 28.38 -16.21 -21.35
CA SER A 507 27.09 -16.91 -21.40
C SER A 507 26.06 -16.23 -20.49
N VAL A 508 24.86 -16.09 -21.01
CA VAL A 508 23.69 -15.57 -20.25
C VAL A 508 22.65 -16.69 -20.16
N SER A 509 22.21 -17.01 -18.96
CA SER A 509 21.15 -17.98 -18.70
C SER A 509 19.86 -17.25 -18.25
N PRO A 510 18.69 -17.86 -18.42
CA PRO A 510 17.46 -17.30 -17.86
C PRO A 510 17.61 -17.04 -16.35
N GLY A 511 17.25 -15.84 -15.91
CA GLY A 511 17.39 -15.41 -14.51
C GLY A 511 18.75 -14.82 -14.13
N ASP A 512 19.74 -14.79 -15.06
CA ASP A 512 20.99 -14.07 -14.85
C ASP A 512 20.74 -12.56 -14.89
N VAL A 513 21.30 -11.84 -13.92
CA VAL A 513 21.26 -10.38 -13.86
C VAL A 513 22.67 -9.88 -13.56
N PHE A 514 23.12 -8.92 -14.39
CA PHE A 514 24.40 -8.25 -14.27
C PHE A 514 24.18 -6.81 -13.83
N PRO A 515 24.30 -6.47 -12.53
CA PRO A 515 24.00 -5.12 -12.03
C PRO A 515 24.84 -4.01 -12.67
N GLU A 516 26.02 -4.34 -13.20
CA GLU A 516 26.88 -3.38 -13.93
C GLU A 516 26.19 -2.86 -15.20
N GLU A 517 25.34 -3.67 -15.84
CA GLU A 517 24.56 -3.29 -17.02
C GLU A 517 23.54 -2.18 -16.71
N PHE A 518 23.14 -2.02 -15.45
CA PHE A 518 22.23 -0.95 -15.06
C PHE A 518 22.79 0.44 -15.36
N ARG A 519 24.12 0.58 -15.47
CA ARG A 519 24.78 1.83 -15.86
C ARG A 519 24.32 2.33 -17.22
N HIS A 520 24.04 1.44 -18.17
CA HIS A 520 23.71 1.83 -19.55
C HIS A 520 22.51 2.76 -19.63
N TRP A 521 21.45 2.53 -18.82
CA TRP A 521 20.30 3.42 -18.81
C TRP A 521 20.30 4.40 -17.64
N LEU A 522 20.82 4.02 -16.47
CA LEU A 522 20.86 4.90 -15.29
C LEU A 522 21.82 6.07 -15.49
N CYS A 523 22.92 5.85 -16.19
CA CYS A 523 23.97 6.85 -16.41
C CYS A 523 23.93 7.47 -17.81
N ALA A 524 22.94 7.14 -18.63
CA ALA A 524 22.79 7.71 -19.98
C ALA A 524 22.52 9.22 -19.94
N ASP A 525 21.80 9.73 -18.94
CA ASP A 525 21.63 11.16 -18.72
C ASP A 525 22.78 11.68 -17.84
N PRO A 526 23.59 12.62 -18.33
CA PRO A 526 24.75 13.16 -17.59
C PRO A 526 24.36 13.91 -16.32
N ARG A 527 23.08 14.28 -16.13
CA ARG A 527 22.55 14.88 -14.89
C ARG A 527 22.25 13.82 -13.84
N ILE A 528 21.87 12.61 -14.23
CA ILE A 528 21.39 11.53 -13.35
C ILE A 528 22.54 10.62 -12.92
N GLY A 529 23.39 10.20 -13.86
CA GLY A 529 24.46 9.22 -13.63
C GLY A 529 25.34 9.55 -12.42
N PRO A 530 25.94 10.76 -12.35
CA PRO A 530 26.79 11.13 -11.23
C PRO A 530 26.05 11.15 -9.87
N LEU A 531 24.77 11.58 -9.87
CA LEU A 531 23.94 11.59 -8.65
C LEU A 531 23.60 10.15 -8.20
N PHE A 532 23.31 9.27 -9.16
CA PHE A 532 22.99 7.88 -8.82
C PHE A 532 24.24 7.16 -8.29
N GLU A 533 25.39 7.34 -8.91
CA GLU A 533 26.66 6.77 -8.42
C GLU A 533 27.06 7.31 -7.05
N GLU A 534 26.87 8.60 -6.78
CA GLU A 534 27.14 9.18 -5.46
C GLU A 534 26.29 8.53 -4.35
N MET A 535 25.01 8.27 -4.62
CA MET A 535 24.05 7.83 -3.60
C MET A 535 23.81 6.31 -3.57
N HIS A 536 24.02 5.62 -4.69
CA HIS A 536 23.55 4.26 -4.90
C HIS A 536 24.53 3.37 -5.69
N ALA A 537 25.84 3.66 -5.67
CA ALA A 537 26.86 2.90 -6.40
C ALA A 537 26.87 1.40 -6.08
N ASP A 538 26.45 1.02 -4.87
CA ASP A 538 26.35 -0.38 -4.43
C ASP A 538 25.27 -1.17 -5.19
N LEU A 539 24.19 -0.54 -5.66
CA LEU A 539 23.17 -1.20 -6.50
C LEU A 539 23.71 -1.65 -7.86
N LEU A 540 24.85 -1.09 -8.30
CA LEU A 540 25.53 -1.45 -9.54
C LEU A 540 26.52 -2.61 -9.37
N ARG A 541 26.52 -3.30 -8.22
CA ARG A 541 27.49 -4.35 -7.87
C ARG A 541 26.76 -5.65 -7.49
N ALA A 542 27.15 -6.75 -8.09
CA ALA A 542 26.55 -8.06 -7.84
C ALA A 542 26.75 -8.54 -6.39
N ASP A 543 27.85 -8.16 -5.73
CA ASP A 543 28.13 -8.54 -4.34
C ASP A 543 27.11 -7.97 -3.35
N TYR A 544 26.59 -6.74 -3.58
CA TYR A 544 25.50 -6.16 -2.79
C TYR A 544 24.23 -7.04 -2.82
N TRP A 545 23.80 -7.43 -4.01
CA TRP A 545 22.61 -8.23 -4.21
C TRP A 545 22.75 -9.64 -3.63
N ARG A 546 23.89 -10.27 -3.86
CA ARG A 546 24.20 -11.61 -3.30
C ARG A 546 24.22 -11.60 -1.77
N ALA A 547 24.81 -10.58 -1.16
CA ALA A 547 24.83 -10.43 0.29
C ALA A 547 23.42 -10.25 0.86
N LEU A 548 22.58 -9.44 0.22
CA LEU A 548 21.17 -9.25 0.62
C LEU A 548 20.37 -10.55 0.45
N GLN A 549 20.56 -11.30 -0.65
CA GLN A 549 19.94 -12.61 -0.84
C GLN A 549 20.29 -13.58 0.28
N MET A 550 21.57 -13.63 0.67
CA MET A 550 22.02 -14.50 1.75
C MET A 550 21.36 -14.17 3.09
N ARG A 551 21.26 -12.87 3.42
CA ARG A 551 20.58 -12.43 4.64
C ARG A 551 19.11 -12.84 4.65
N ILE A 552 18.38 -12.62 3.54
CA ILE A 552 16.97 -12.99 3.42
C ILE A 552 16.79 -14.52 3.49
N LYS A 553 17.63 -15.31 2.78
CA LYS A 553 17.60 -16.79 2.84
C LYS A 553 17.88 -17.32 4.24
N ASN A 554 18.69 -16.62 5.03
CA ASN A 554 18.95 -16.94 6.44
C ASN A 554 17.84 -16.42 7.39
N GLY A 555 16.70 -15.96 6.86
CA GLY A 555 15.55 -15.52 7.64
C GLY A 555 15.66 -14.10 8.22
N HIS A 556 16.65 -13.29 7.80
CA HIS A 556 16.73 -11.91 8.24
C HIS A 556 15.64 -11.07 7.57
N VAL A 557 14.85 -10.37 8.38
CA VAL A 557 13.88 -9.39 7.89
C VAL A 557 14.54 -8.02 7.89
N GLU A 558 14.70 -7.44 6.71
CA GLU A 558 15.34 -6.12 6.54
C GLU A 558 14.51 -4.99 7.14
N ASP A 559 15.17 -3.92 7.59
CA ASP A 559 14.52 -2.71 8.08
C ASP A 559 14.04 -1.86 6.92
N VAL A 560 12.82 -1.34 7.04
CA VAL A 560 12.22 -0.43 6.06
C VAL A 560 11.53 0.72 6.76
N TYR A 561 11.92 1.93 6.38
CA TYR A 561 11.41 3.16 6.96
C TYR A 561 10.45 3.87 6.00
N ALA A 562 9.35 4.42 6.54
CA ALA A 562 8.38 5.21 5.79
C ALA A 562 8.80 6.67 5.61
N TYR A 563 9.94 7.05 6.12
CA TYR A 563 10.48 8.41 6.14
C TYR A 563 11.95 8.41 5.70
N ARG A 564 12.45 9.57 5.31
CA ARG A 564 13.82 9.70 4.78
C ARG A 564 14.86 9.53 5.89
N ARG A 565 16.03 8.97 5.54
CA ARG A 565 17.15 8.77 6.48
C ARG A 565 17.53 10.05 7.25
N LYS A 566 17.56 11.20 6.56
CA LYS A 566 17.88 12.51 7.15
C LYS A 566 16.91 12.97 8.25
N GLN A 567 15.72 12.38 8.34
CA GLN A 567 14.72 12.70 9.36
C GLN A 567 14.92 11.91 10.66
N ARG A 568 15.71 10.83 10.62
CA ARG A 568 15.98 9.99 11.79
C ARG A 568 16.78 10.79 12.83
N PHE A 569 16.40 10.68 14.08
CA PHE A 569 17.03 11.39 15.18
C PHE A 569 18.53 11.07 15.31
N SER A 570 18.91 9.81 15.06
CA SER A 570 20.31 9.37 15.03
C SER A 570 21.15 10.10 13.98
N VAL A 571 20.55 10.44 12.84
CA VAL A 571 21.24 11.16 11.75
C VAL A 571 21.20 12.67 11.99
N ARG A 572 20.04 13.18 12.43
CA ARG A 572 19.78 14.61 12.55
C ARG A 572 20.50 15.26 13.73
N TYR A 573 20.55 14.56 14.86
CA TYR A 573 21.09 15.11 16.11
C TYR A 573 22.42 14.49 16.53
N GLY A 574 23.01 13.61 15.70
CA GLY A 574 24.33 13.04 15.92
C GLY A 574 24.48 12.22 17.21
N ALA A 575 23.39 11.68 17.73
CA ALA A 575 23.38 10.98 18.99
C ALA A 575 23.80 9.53 18.82
N ASP A 576 24.86 9.17 19.55
CA ASP A 576 25.44 7.82 19.66
C ASP A 576 25.69 7.14 18.31
N SER A 577 26.92 7.27 17.86
CA SER A 577 27.48 6.63 16.68
C SER A 577 27.51 5.10 16.80
N ARG A 578 26.33 4.46 16.91
CA ARG A 578 26.20 3.12 16.38
C ARG A 578 25.97 3.29 14.89
N PRO A 579 26.91 2.80 14.04
CA PRO A 579 26.66 2.87 12.62
C PRO A 579 25.31 2.20 12.34
N ASP A 580 24.41 2.93 11.68
CA ASP A 580 23.43 2.24 10.86
C ASP A 580 24.25 1.21 10.10
N LYS A 581 24.03 -0.07 10.37
CA LYS A 581 24.59 -1.14 9.57
C LYS A 581 23.87 -1.18 8.22
N ALA A 582 23.89 -0.03 7.51
CA ALA A 582 23.84 -0.03 6.08
C ALA A 582 25.11 -0.79 5.68
N PHE A 583 24.93 -1.99 5.18
CA PHE A 583 25.95 -2.89 4.73
C PHE A 583 27.09 -2.10 4.06
N THR A 584 28.22 -1.98 4.77
CA THR A 584 29.52 -1.66 4.18
C THR A 584 30.11 -3.01 3.86
N PRO A 585 30.27 -3.37 2.58
CA PRO A 585 30.93 -4.62 2.22
C PRO A 585 32.32 -4.63 2.86
N PRO A 586 32.81 -5.77 3.35
CA PRO A 586 34.15 -5.85 3.87
C PRO A 586 35.14 -5.33 2.81
N SER A 587 35.92 -4.31 3.17
CA SER A 587 36.93 -3.74 2.30
C SER A 587 37.91 -4.87 1.96
N GLY A 588 37.77 -5.43 0.75
CA GLY A 588 38.74 -6.37 0.18
C GLY A 588 40.09 -5.69 0.12
N LYS A 589 40.96 -5.98 1.08
CA LYS A 589 42.38 -5.65 0.96
C LYS A 589 42.89 -6.41 -0.23
N VAL A 590 42.99 -5.74 -1.37
CA VAL A 590 43.82 -6.20 -2.49
C VAL A 590 45.25 -6.25 -1.94
N ARG A 591 45.70 -7.42 -1.56
CA ARG A 591 47.15 -7.68 -1.41
C ARG A 591 47.74 -7.56 -2.82
N ARG A 592 48.32 -6.43 -3.11
CA ARG A 592 49.34 -6.36 -4.18
C ARG A 592 50.51 -7.21 -3.70
N SER A 593 50.63 -8.41 -4.25
CA SER A 593 51.90 -9.16 -4.24
C SER A 593 52.84 -8.49 -5.18
N ALA A 594 54.04 -8.14 -4.68
CA ALA A 594 55.18 -7.67 -5.41
C ALA A 594 55.70 -8.70 -6.42
#